data_a553027bbdc8833ff97f662d6dc30e51
#
_entry.id   a553027bbdc8833ff97f662d6dc30e51
#
_cell.length_a   1.000
_cell.length_b   1.000
_cell.length_c   1.000
_cell.angle_alpha   90.00
_cell.angle_beta   90.00
_cell.angle_gamma   90.00
#
_symmetry.space_group_name_H-M   'P 1'
#
loop_
_entity.id
_entity.type
_entity.pdbx_description
1 polymer ?
#
loop_
_entity_poly.entity_id
_entity_poly.type
_entity_poly.pdbx_seq_one_letter_code
_entity_poly.pdbx_strand_id
1 'polypeptide(L)'
;MIGLLALVAAPALAQTNPASTAVTTGVGANENLAAMGRLGSFSMAVPFDNRYIGMKGTPYTVPRWLPGTIYMRRGVQASDLPLKYDSFSQRLLALRPSKDSIMVDLNQVDKFVLRETLPGVDGKATVVAEHFYQRLSSPTAAIRDAFVEVLYARQGGKYELYKLPRKIFIKSERDQGYNSGRDYNEIMDVNEFHVKLPSGAVAKIAKPGNKQLEAVLPKADAERFKALKINIRTEEDLRKAIAQLDAQ
;
A
#
# COMPACT_ATOMS: atom_id res chain seq x y z
N MET A 1 -65.69 38.97 12.00
CA MET A 1 -64.55 38.61 11.12
C MET A 1 -63.48 37.99 11.98
N ILE A 2 -63.42 36.68 11.95
CA ILE A 2 -62.45 35.87 12.75
C ILE A 2 -61.37 35.43 11.80
N GLY A 3 -60.15 36.00 11.98
CA GLY A 3 -58.99 35.65 11.18
C GLY A 3 -58.32 34.37 11.68
N LEU A 4 -58.30 33.36 10.85
CA LEU A 4 -57.66 32.06 11.11
C LEU A 4 -56.17 32.17 10.79
N LEU A 5 -55.30 32.08 11.81
CA LEU A 5 -53.84 32.03 11.65
C LEU A 5 -53.45 30.59 11.39
N ALA A 6 -52.98 30.28 10.17
CA ALA A 6 -52.46 28.99 9.83
C ALA A 6 -50.96 28.92 10.24
N LEU A 7 -50.65 28.05 11.21
CA LEU A 7 -49.31 27.73 11.62
C LEU A 7 -48.67 26.73 10.63
N VAL A 8 -47.73 27.19 9.81
CA VAL A 8 -46.97 26.31 8.91
C VAL A 8 -45.82 25.70 9.70
N ALA A 9 -45.90 24.42 10.02
CA ALA A 9 -44.82 23.65 10.58
C ALA A 9 -43.79 23.32 9.47
N ALA A 10 -42.60 23.86 9.55
CA ALA A 10 -41.50 23.49 8.69
C ALA A 10 -40.95 22.11 9.12
N PRO A 11 -40.69 21.18 8.19
CA PRO A 11 -40.02 19.94 8.53
C PRO A 11 -38.57 20.20 8.93
N ALA A 12 -38.19 19.82 10.14
CA ALA A 12 -36.82 19.79 10.57
C ALA A 12 -36.10 18.69 9.76
N LEU A 13 -35.28 19.08 8.80
CA LEU A 13 -34.30 18.19 8.16
C LEU A 13 -33.30 17.76 9.22
N ALA A 14 -33.44 16.55 9.72
CA ALA A 14 -32.42 15.91 10.52
C ALA A 14 -31.16 15.77 9.65
N GLN A 15 -30.18 16.64 9.87
CA GLN A 15 -28.84 16.46 9.32
C GLN A 15 -28.27 15.21 9.98
N THR A 16 -28.29 14.10 9.25
CA THR A 16 -27.44 12.95 9.58
C THR A 16 -26.00 13.40 9.38
N ASN A 17 -25.33 13.80 10.45
CA ASN A 17 -23.88 13.93 10.42
C ASN A 17 -23.31 12.59 9.93
N PRO A 18 -22.53 12.57 8.83
CA PRO A 18 -21.74 11.39 8.49
C PRO A 18 -20.89 11.12 9.72
N ALA A 19 -20.95 9.90 10.25
CA ALA A 19 -20.15 9.48 11.39
C ALA A 19 -18.71 9.94 11.13
N SER A 20 -18.25 10.93 11.88
CA SER A 20 -16.87 11.42 11.75
C SER A 20 -15.99 10.24 12.11
N THR A 21 -15.27 9.72 11.13
CA THR A 21 -14.28 8.68 11.35
C THR A 21 -13.28 9.28 12.31
N ALA A 22 -13.32 8.89 13.58
CA ALA A 22 -12.45 9.46 14.60
C ALA A 22 -11.01 9.13 14.24
N VAL A 23 -10.27 10.13 13.77
CA VAL A 23 -8.84 10.03 13.52
C VAL A 23 -8.15 10.22 14.85
N THR A 24 -7.54 9.16 15.37
CA THR A 24 -6.79 9.21 16.62
C THR A 24 -5.30 9.08 16.32
N THR A 25 -4.51 9.96 16.94
CA THR A 25 -3.06 10.06 16.80
C THR A 25 -2.38 9.89 18.16
N GLY A 26 -1.11 9.50 18.17
CA GLY A 26 -0.30 9.41 19.39
C GLY A 26 -0.86 8.41 20.41
N VAL A 27 -1.11 8.85 21.64
CA VAL A 27 -1.63 8.00 22.75
C VAL A 27 -2.97 7.38 22.38
N GLY A 28 -3.87 8.14 21.77
CA GLY A 28 -5.17 7.63 21.32
C GLY A 28 -5.07 6.59 20.22
N ALA A 29 -4.05 6.65 19.36
CA ALA A 29 -3.78 5.61 18.35
C ALA A 29 -3.39 4.28 19.02
N ASN A 30 -2.60 4.33 20.10
CA ASN A 30 -2.21 3.14 20.86
C ASN A 30 -3.41 2.53 21.62
N GLU A 31 -4.30 3.35 22.17
CA GLU A 31 -5.55 2.89 22.78
C GLU A 31 -6.46 2.24 21.75
N ASN A 32 -6.57 2.80 20.55
CA ASN A 32 -7.30 2.19 19.45
C ASN A 32 -6.63 0.90 18.96
N LEU A 33 -5.32 0.85 18.90
CA LEU A 33 -4.58 -0.36 18.62
C LEU A 33 -4.91 -1.48 19.64
N ALA A 34 -4.95 -1.13 20.93
CA ALA A 34 -5.35 -2.04 21.99
C ALA A 34 -6.84 -2.45 21.89
N ALA A 35 -7.73 -1.51 21.56
CA ALA A 35 -9.15 -1.79 21.31
C ALA A 35 -9.36 -2.70 20.10
N MET A 36 -8.61 -2.48 19.01
CA MET A 36 -8.60 -3.35 17.84
C MET A 36 -8.13 -4.76 18.19
N GLY A 37 -7.16 -4.90 19.10
CA GLY A 37 -6.72 -6.19 19.63
C GLY A 37 -7.84 -6.97 20.34
N ARG A 38 -8.67 -6.28 21.13
CA ARG A 38 -9.83 -6.86 21.82
C ARG A 38 -10.93 -7.29 20.84
N LEU A 39 -11.01 -6.70 19.67
CA LEU A 39 -11.96 -7.04 18.60
C LEU A 39 -11.47 -8.17 17.68
N GLY A 40 -10.35 -8.83 18.00
CA GLY A 40 -9.77 -9.89 17.19
C GLY A 40 -9.07 -9.42 15.92
N SER A 41 -8.80 -8.10 15.79
CA SER A 41 -8.11 -7.52 14.62
C SER A 41 -6.60 -7.81 14.60
N PHE A 42 -6.07 -8.49 15.62
CA PHE A 42 -4.67 -8.91 15.73
C PHE A 42 -4.59 -10.40 15.98
N SER A 43 -3.78 -11.08 15.20
CA SER A 43 -3.71 -12.54 15.27
C SER A 43 -2.67 -13.07 16.24
N MET A 44 -1.62 -12.30 16.59
CA MET A 44 -0.56 -12.78 17.50
C MET A 44 0.43 -11.68 17.85
N ALA A 45 0.90 -11.63 19.12
CA ALA A 45 2.14 -10.95 19.46
C ALA A 45 3.30 -11.74 18.82
N VAL A 46 4.11 -11.05 18.02
CA VAL A 46 5.28 -11.66 17.39
C VAL A 46 6.47 -11.25 18.23
N PRO A 47 7.05 -12.18 19.04
CA PRO A 47 8.35 -11.93 19.62
C PRO A 47 9.38 -11.73 18.51
N PHE A 48 10.53 -11.22 18.84
CA PHE A 48 11.61 -10.85 17.92
C PHE A 48 11.78 -11.91 16.80
N ASP A 49 11.65 -11.47 15.55
CA ASP A 49 11.68 -12.37 14.38
C ASP A 49 13.13 -12.66 13.95
N ASN A 50 13.67 -13.75 14.44
CA ASN A 50 15.04 -14.20 14.18
C ASN A 50 15.20 -14.95 12.84
N ARG A 51 14.11 -15.20 12.11
CA ARG A 51 14.12 -16.04 10.88
C ARG A 51 15.04 -15.52 9.78
N TYR A 52 15.34 -14.23 9.78
CA TYR A 52 16.10 -13.56 8.73
C TYR A 52 17.50 -13.11 9.17
N ILE A 53 17.94 -13.51 10.37
CA ILE A 53 19.30 -13.21 10.85
C ILE A 53 20.32 -13.94 9.99
N GLY A 54 21.37 -13.23 9.56
CA GLY A 54 22.43 -13.78 8.72
C GLY A 54 22.11 -13.92 7.24
N MET A 55 20.93 -13.44 6.81
CA MET A 55 20.58 -13.36 5.39
C MET A 55 20.97 -12.00 4.81
N LYS A 56 21.36 -11.98 3.54
CA LYS A 56 21.49 -10.73 2.78
C LYS A 56 20.10 -10.25 2.34
N GLY A 57 19.88 -8.94 2.34
CA GLY A 57 18.59 -8.37 2.01
C GLY A 57 17.65 -8.28 3.22
N THR A 58 16.38 -8.02 2.96
CA THR A 58 15.36 -7.83 4.00
C THR A 58 14.01 -8.33 3.51
N PRO A 59 13.17 -8.93 4.38
CA PRO A 59 11.80 -9.33 4.03
C PRO A 59 10.85 -8.13 3.89
N TYR A 60 11.23 -6.98 4.42
CA TYR A 60 10.40 -5.79 4.48
C TYR A 60 10.53 -4.94 3.22
N THR A 61 9.46 -4.25 2.84
CA THR A 61 9.51 -3.22 1.77
C THR A 61 10.49 -2.11 2.13
N VAL A 62 10.45 -1.66 3.39
CA VAL A 62 11.43 -0.74 3.98
C VAL A 62 11.93 -1.34 5.29
N PRO A 63 13.26 -1.47 5.53
CA PRO A 63 13.81 -2.23 6.65
C PRO A 63 13.75 -1.49 8.01
N ARG A 64 12.97 -0.42 8.12
CA ARG A 64 12.76 0.37 9.33
C ARG A 64 11.28 0.50 9.65
N TRP A 65 10.95 0.81 10.90
CA TRP A 65 9.62 1.21 11.30
C TRP A 65 9.29 2.59 10.72
N LEU A 66 8.16 2.68 10.03
CA LEU A 66 7.67 3.92 9.43
C LEU A 66 6.40 4.38 10.13
N PRO A 67 6.23 5.68 10.39
CA PRO A 67 4.94 6.20 10.79
C PRO A 67 3.93 5.88 9.70
N GLY A 68 2.79 5.35 10.08
CA GLY A 68 1.78 4.94 9.11
C GLY A 68 0.36 5.04 9.65
N THR A 69 -0.59 4.83 8.76
CA THR A 69 -2.01 4.85 9.06
C THR A 69 -2.65 3.58 8.54
N ILE A 70 -3.47 2.94 9.37
CA ILE A 70 -4.27 1.78 8.99
C ILE A 70 -5.73 2.21 8.89
N TYR A 71 -6.38 1.86 7.80
CA TYR A 71 -7.82 2.04 7.59
C TYR A 71 -8.48 0.66 7.61
N MET A 72 -9.37 0.47 8.57
CA MET A 72 -10.08 -0.79 8.74
C MET A 72 -11.38 -0.79 7.93
N ARG A 73 -11.81 -1.96 7.47
CA ARG A 73 -13.07 -2.13 6.71
C ARG A 73 -14.31 -1.61 7.45
N ARG A 74 -14.27 -1.55 8.79
CA ARG A 74 -15.37 -1.01 9.61
C ARG A 74 -15.32 0.51 9.80
N GLY A 75 -14.51 1.23 9.00
CA GLY A 75 -14.39 2.69 9.08
C GLY A 75 -13.54 3.20 10.24
N VAL A 76 -12.91 2.31 11.02
CA VAL A 76 -11.97 2.71 12.06
C VAL A 76 -10.62 3.03 11.43
N GLN A 77 -9.98 4.09 11.88
CA GLN A 77 -8.66 4.51 11.44
C GLN A 77 -7.73 4.65 12.64
N ALA A 78 -6.50 4.18 12.49
CA ALA A 78 -5.42 4.41 13.47
C ALA A 78 -4.22 5.02 12.74
N SER A 79 -3.81 6.22 13.17
CA SER A 79 -2.74 7.01 12.55
C SER A 79 -1.49 7.07 13.42
N ASP A 80 -0.36 7.43 12.81
CA ASP A 80 0.96 7.60 13.44
C ASP A 80 1.46 6.37 14.19
N LEU A 81 1.01 5.20 13.73
CA LEU A 81 1.53 3.94 14.25
C LEU A 81 2.88 3.62 13.59
N PRO A 82 3.88 3.15 14.36
CA PRO A 82 5.07 2.59 13.77
C PRO A 82 4.72 1.26 13.09
N LEU A 83 4.73 1.26 11.77
CA LEU A 83 4.35 0.12 10.92
C LEU A 83 5.54 -0.40 10.15
N LYS A 84 5.50 -1.69 9.79
CA LYS A 84 6.45 -2.33 8.90
C LYS A 84 5.72 -3.39 8.05
N TYR A 85 5.89 -3.33 6.73
CA TYR A 85 5.28 -4.29 5.83
C TYR A 85 6.31 -5.32 5.37
N ASP A 86 6.07 -6.58 5.76
CA ASP A 86 6.81 -7.75 5.30
C ASP A 86 6.20 -8.21 3.97
N SER A 87 6.83 -7.83 2.86
CA SER A 87 6.40 -8.21 1.52
C SER A 87 6.82 -9.62 1.11
N PHE A 88 7.70 -10.27 1.87
CA PHE A 88 8.02 -11.68 1.69
C PHE A 88 6.90 -12.58 2.20
N SER A 89 6.43 -12.35 3.42
CA SER A 89 5.36 -13.13 4.04
C SER A 89 3.97 -12.47 3.95
N GLN A 90 3.86 -11.31 3.29
CA GLN A 90 2.63 -10.52 3.12
C GLN A 90 1.97 -10.19 4.47
N ARG A 91 2.73 -9.62 5.40
CA ARG A 91 2.29 -9.30 6.76
C ARG A 91 2.52 -7.84 7.09
N LEU A 92 1.55 -7.22 7.75
CA LEU A 92 1.70 -5.89 8.31
C LEU A 92 1.94 -6.01 9.81
N LEU A 93 3.03 -5.43 10.28
CA LEU A 93 3.41 -5.38 11.68
C LEU A 93 3.21 -3.98 12.23
N ALA A 94 2.73 -3.88 13.46
CA ALA A 94 2.66 -2.65 14.22
C ALA A 94 3.49 -2.77 15.51
N LEU A 95 4.33 -1.77 15.80
CA LEU A 95 5.13 -1.72 17.01
C LEU A 95 4.29 -1.11 18.13
N ARG A 96 4.24 -1.77 19.28
CA ARG A 96 3.57 -1.24 20.48
C ARG A 96 4.51 -0.40 21.34
N PRO A 97 3.97 0.45 22.24
CA PRO A 97 4.78 1.20 23.21
C PRO A 97 5.65 0.30 24.10
N SER A 98 5.20 -0.93 24.36
CA SER A 98 5.94 -1.98 25.07
C SER A 98 7.17 -2.49 24.31
N LYS A 99 7.44 -1.97 23.10
CA LYS A 99 8.54 -2.34 22.18
C LYS A 99 8.45 -3.76 21.61
N ASP A 100 7.33 -4.45 21.80
CA ASP A 100 6.99 -5.66 21.07
C ASP A 100 6.17 -5.32 19.81
N SER A 101 6.15 -6.21 18.84
CA SER A 101 5.37 -6.05 17.61
C SER A 101 4.17 -7.00 17.61
N ILE A 102 3.11 -6.53 16.99
CA ILE A 102 1.91 -7.32 16.73
C ILE A 102 1.65 -7.42 15.24
N MET A 103 1.12 -8.56 14.83
CA MET A 103 0.69 -8.77 13.45
C MET A 103 -0.76 -8.29 13.30
N VAL A 104 -0.95 -7.37 12.35
CA VAL A 104 -2.27 -6.85 12.00
C VAL A 104 -3.03 -7.88 11.17
N ASP A 105 -4.28 -8.17 11.53
CA ASP A 105 -5.13 -9.02 10.68
C ASP A 105 -5.52 -8.28 9.41
N LEU A 106 -4.82 -8.61 8.33
CA LEU A 106 -5.03 -7.96 7.03
C LEU A 106 -6.44 -8.20 6.47
N ASN A 107 -7.20 -9.20 6.94
CA ASN A 107 -8.58 -9.39 6.51
C ASN A 107 -9.51 -8.27 6.99
N GLN A 108 -9.13 -7.59 8.07
CA GLN A 108 -9.86 -6.45 8.61
C GLN A 108 -9.39 -5.11 8.01
N VAL A 109 -8.26 -5.10 7.30
CA VAL A 109 -7.67 -3.89 6.71
C VAL A 109 -8.25 -3.66 5.32
N ASP A 110 -8.69 -2.43 5.06
CA ASP A 110 -9.08 -1.94 3.74
C ASP A 110 -7.86 -1.41 2.97
N LYS A 111 -7.12 -0.52 3.61
CA LYS A 111 -5.90 0.10 3.07
C LYS A 111 -4.97 0.53 4.21
N PHE A 112 -3.70 0.75 3.90
CA PHE A 112 -2.75 1.36 4.82
C PHE A 112 -1.74 2.24 4.09
N VAL A 113 -1.15 3.18 4.82
CA VAL A 113 -0.14 4.11 4.31
C VAL A 113 1.10 4.01 5.18
N LEU A 114 2.27 3.96 4.57
CA LEU A 114 3.56 4.09 5.23
C LEU A 114 4.21 5.40 4.77
N ARG A 115 4.77 6.18 5.71
CA ARG A 115 5.40 7.46 5.42
C ARG A 115 6.89 7.40 5.69
N GLU A 116 7.69 7.64 4.67
CA GLU A 116 9.11 7.87 4.87
C GLU A 116 9.31 9.31 5.33
N THR A 117 9.99 9.45 6.45
CA THR A 117 10.27 10.76 7.03
C THR A 117 11.78 10.97 7.20
N LEU A 118 12.20 12.21 7.03
CA LEU A 118 13.53 12.69 7.40
C LEU A 118 13.43 13.65 8.60
N PRO A 119 14.40 13.63 9.52
CA PRO A 119 14.48 14.62 10.57
C PRO A 119 14.64 16.03 9.96
N GLY A 120 13.76 16.94 10.31
CA GLY A 120 13.88 18.36 9.95
C GLY A 120 14.81 19.11 10.89
N VAL A 121 15.31 20.27 10.46
CA VAL A 121 16.23 21.12 11.21
C VAL A 121 15.56 21.68 12.49
N ASP A 122 14.25 21.80 12.49
CA ASP A 122 13.40 22.27 13.59
C ASP A 122 12.93 21.13 14.52
N GLY A 123 13.48 19.94 14.37
CA GLY A 123 13.09 18.74 15.11
C GLY A 123 11.76 18.11 14.64
N LYS A 124 11.09 18.70 13.63
CA LYS A 124 9.90 18.12 13.03
C LYS A 124 10.28 17.17 11.91
N ALA A 125 9.60 16.03 11.83
CA ALA A 125 9.80 15.08 10.74
C ALA A 125 9.12 15.59 9.46
N THR A 126 9.87 15.64 8.36
CA THR A 126 9.34 15.97 7.02
C THR A 126 9.04 14.67 6.28
N VAL A 127 7.82 14.52 5.77
CA VAL A 127 7.45 13.39 4.91
C VAL A 127 8.10 13.58 3.55
N VAL A 128 8.90 12.62 3.12
CA VAL A 128 9.61 12.64 1.82
C VAL A 128 9.02 11.65 0.81
N ALA A 129 8.34 10.61 1.28
CA ALA A 129 7.61 9.69 0.44
C ALA A 129 6.43 9.08 1.20
N GLU A 130 5.35 8.79 0.48
CA GLU A 130 4.20 8.05 0.98
C GLU A 130 3.98 6.81 0.11
N HIS A 131 3.86 5.65 0.78
CA HIS A 131 3.56 4.37 0.16
C HIS A 131 2.13 3.99 0.50
N PHE A 132 1.28 4.02 -0.49
CA PHE A 132 -0.15 3.78 -0.35
C PHE A 132 -0.49 2.35 -0.76
N TYR A 133 -0.99 1.54 0.16
CA TYR A 133 -1.33 0.14 -0.08
C TYR A 133 -2.82 -0.09 -0.01
N GLN A 134 -3.37 -0.79 -1.01
CA GLN A 134 -4.78 -1.18 -1.04
C GLN A 134 -4.95 -2.56 -1.69
N ARG A 135 -6.11 -3.16 -1.50
CA ARG A 135 -6.51 -4.35 -2.25
C ARG A 135 -7.10 -3.94 -3.59
N LEU A 136 -6.82 -4.74 -4.61
CA LEU A 136 -7.49 -4.60 -5.90
C LEU A 136 -8.66 -5.57 -5.97
N SER A 137 -9.83 -5.05 -6.35
CA SER A 137 -10.96 -5.86 -6.80
C SER A 137 -10.65 -6.35 -8.22
N SER A 138 -9.78 -7.36 -8.34
CA SER A 138 -9.35 -7.89 -9.63
C SER A 138 -9.86 -9.32 -9.82
N PRO A 139 -10.32 -9.68 -11.02
CA PRO A 139 -10.65 -11.06 -11.35
C PRO A 139 -9.43 -11.97 -11.38
N THR A 140 -8.21 -11.41 -11.49
CA THR A 140 -6.97 -12.17 -11.55
C THR A 140 -6.62 -12.71 -10.18
N ALA A 141 -6.58 -14.03 -10.00
CA ALA A 141 -6.33 -14.70 -8.72
C ALA A 141 -5.00 -14.28 -8.06
N ALA A 142 -3.99 -13.93 -8.85
CA ALA A 142 -2.65 -13.59 -8.36
C ALA A 142 -2.59 -12.33 -7.47
N ILE A 143 -3.54 -11.38 -7.66
CA ILE A 143 -3.54 -10.10 -6.93
C ILE A 143 -4.83 -9.85 -6.13
N ARG A 144 -5.80 -10.77 -6.20
CA ARG A 144 -7.14 -10.58 -5.59
C ARG A 144 -7.09 -10.26 -4.11
N ASP A 145 -6.23 -10.91 -3.37
CA ASP A 145 -6.13 -10.80 -1.91
C ASP A 145 -4.84 -10.14 -1.42
N ALA A 146 -3.98 -9.73 -2.37
CA ALA A 146 -2.72 -9.06 -2.05
C ALA A 146 -2.92 -7.54 -1.89
N PHE A 147 -2.10 -6.94 -1.02
CA PHE A 147 -1.98 -5.49 -0.98
C PHE A 147 -0.98 -5.03 -2.04
N VAL A 148 -1.45 -4.14 -2.91
CA VAL A 148 -0.62 -3.49 -3.92
C VAL A 148 -0.34 -2.05 -3.51
N GLU A 149 0.85 -1.56 -3.82
CA GLU A 149 1.22 -0.16 -3.69
C GLU A 149 0.69 0.62 -4.89
N VAL A 150 0.00 1.73 -4.63
CA VAL A 150 -0.50 2.64 -5.68
C VAL A 150 0.64 3.55 -6.10
N LEU A 151 1.19 3.34 -7.28
CA LEU A 151 2.25 4.20 -7.83
C LEU A 151 1.68 5.41 -8.57
N TYR A 152 0.52 5.24 -9.20
CA TYR A 152 -0.20 6.31 -9.88
C TYR A 152 -1.69 6.03 -9.86
N ALA A 153 -2.46 7.03 -9.44
CA ALA A 153 -3.91 7.10 -9.59
C ALA A 153 -4.33 8.56 -9.57
N ARG A 154 -5.26 8.94 -10.43
CA ARG A 154 -5.83 10.28 -10.49
C ARG A 154 -7.35 10.20 -10.48
N GLN A 155 -8.00 11.08 -9.75
CA GLN A 155 -9.45 11.16 -9.75
C GLN A 155 -9.95 11.45 -11.18
N GLY A 156 -10.84 10.59 -11.68
CA GLY A 156 -11.33 10.67 -13.05
C GLY A 156 -10.30 10.25 -14.12
N GLY A 157 -9.14 9.75 -13.72
CA GLY A 157 -8.13 9.20 -14.62
C GLY A 157 -8.59 7.91 -15.31
N LYS A 158 -8.06 7.66 -16.49
CA LYS A 158 -8.33 6.47 -17.30
C LYS A 158 -7.42 5.29 -16.92
N TYR A 159 -6.24 5.60 -16.37
CA TYR A 159 -5.20 4.63 -16.01
C TYR A 159 -4.84 4.72 -14.53
N GLU A 160 -4.51 3.58 -13.95
CA GLU A 160 -3.91 3.50 -12.63
C GLU A 160 -2.74 2.52 -12.70
N LEU A 161 -1.66 2.81 -11.96
CA LEU A 161 -0.48 1.96 -11.89
C LEU A 161 -0.27 1.45 -10.48
N TYR A 162 -0.05 0.15 -10.37
CA TYR A 162 0.15 -0.55 -9.11
C TYR A 162 1.43 -1.37 -9.13
N LYS A 163 2.05 -1.48 -7.96
CA LYS A 163 3.13 -2.41 -7.70
C LYS A 163 2.70 -3.45 -6.68
N LEU A 164 2.85 -4.71 -7.01
CA LEU A 164 2.76 -5.81 -6.05
C LEU A 164 4.17 -6.08 -5.51
N PRO A 165 4.50 -5.62 -4.30
CA PRO A 165 5.81 -5.89 -3.72
C PRO A 165 5.87 -7.37 -3.34
N ARG A 166 6.85 -8.04 -3.91
CA ARG A 166 7.15 -9.45 -3.63
C ARG A 166 8.64 -9.63 -3.42
N LYS A 167 8.96 -10.64 -2.63
CA LYS A 167 10.35 -11.06 -2.42
C LYS A 167 10.46 -12.56 -2.57
N ILE A 168 11.63 -13.03 -2.95
CA ILE A 168 11.96 -14.45 -3.01
C ILE A 168 13.16 -14.72 -2.11
N PHE A 169 13.19 -15.95 -1.60
CA PHE A 169 14.33 -16.47 -0.87
C PHE A 169 15.21 -17.28 -1.82
N ILE A 170 16.50 -16.96 -1.84
CA ILE A 170 17.50 -17.69 -2.61
C ILE A 170 18.46 -18.31 -1.62
N LYS A 171 18.50 -19.66 -1.64
CA LYS A 171 19.40 -20.43 -0.78
C LYS A 171 20.85 -20.27 -1.24
N SER A 172 21.81 -20.35 -0.29
CA SER A 172 23.23 -20.42 -0.60
C SER A 172 23.57 -21.69 -1.37
N GLU A 173 24.55 -21.62 -2.27
CA GLU A 173 25.01 -22.76 -3.08
C GLU A 173 26.18 -23.51 -2.43
N ARG A 174 26.53 -23.16 -1.19
CA ARG A 174 27.69 -23.69 -0.44
C ARG A 174 27.69 -25.23 -0.32
N ASP A 175 26.51 -25.83 -0.36
CA ASP A 175 26.35 -27.28 -0.21
C ASP A 175 26.48 -28.06 -1.52
N GLN A 176 26.67 -27.40 -2.67
CA GLN A 176 26.70 -28.06 -3.99
C GLN A 176 28.10 -28.37 -4.53
N GLY A 177 29.15 -28.22 -3.74
CA GLY A 177 30.49 -28.67 -4.06
C GLY A 177 31.16 -27.90 -5.21
N TYR A 178 32.33 -27.36 -4.95
CA TYR A 178 33.32 -26.82 -5.86
C TYR A 178 32.93 -25.65 -6.80
N ASN A 179 33.34 -24.46 -6.40
CA ASN A 179 33.55 -23.24 -7.15
C ASN A 179 32.37 -22.31 -7.47
N SER A 180 32.51 -21.09 -6.99
CA SER A 180 31.89 -19.84 -7.41
C SER A 180 30.39 -19.64 -7.14
N GLY A 181 29.80 -20.43 -6.27
CA GLY A 181 28.44 -20.22 -5.83
C GLY A 181 28.31 -19.13 -4.76
N ARG A 182 27.09 -18.68 -4.52
CA ARG A 182 26.74 -17.70 -3.50
C ARG A 182 26.90 -18.31 -2.10
N ASP A 183 27.72 -17.69 -1.25
CA ASP A 183 28.03 -18.18 0.11
C ASP A 183 26.95 -17.86 1.17
N TYR A 184 25.92 -17.12 0.81
CA TYR A 184 24.90 -16.63 1.74
C TYR A 184 23.49 -16.83 1.20
N ASN A 185 22.55 -16.97 2.12
CA ASN A 185 21.13 -16.89 1.80
C ASN A 185 20.77 -15.44 1.51
N GLU A 186 19.87 -15.23 0.56
CA GLU A 186 19.49 -13.88 0.12
C GLU A 186 17.97 -13.75 -0.05
N ILE A 187 17.44 -12.60 0.35
CA ILE A 187 16.09 -12.18 0.04
C ILE A 187 16.17 -11.08 -1.01
N MET A 188 15.57 -11.35 -2.17
CA MET A 188 15.58 -10.44 -3.32
C MET A 188 14.19 -9.92 -3.65
N ASP A 189 14.14 -8.66 -4.12
CA ASP A 189 12.93 -8.06 -4.67
C ASP A 189 12.58 -8.66 -6.04
N VAL A 190 11.32 -9.06 -6.19
CA VAL A 190 10.72 -9.54 -7.45
C VAL A 190 9.37 -8.86 -7.68
N ASN A 191 9.37 -7.54 -7.60
CA ASN A 191 8.18 -6.73 -7.71
C ASN A 191 7.48 -6.94 -9.07
N GLU A 192 6.16 -7.01 -9.04
CA GLU A 192 5.32 -7.09 -10.22
C GLU A 192 4.54 -5.79 -10.37
N PHE A 193 4.38 -5.33 -11.61
CA PHE A 193 3.61 -4.13 -11.89
C PHE A 193 2.29 -4.50 -12.58
N HIS A 194 1.27 -3.71 -12.32
CA HIS A 194 -0.06 -3.91 -12.87
C HIS A 194 -0.62 -2.55 -13.30
N VAL A 195 -1.13 -2.49 -14.52
CA VAL A 195 -1.81 -1.30 -15.03
C VAL A 195 -3.31 -1.60 -15.16
N LYS A 196 -4.13 -0.75 -14.57
CA LYS A 196 -5.56 -0.73 -14.81
C LYS A 196 -5.83 0.11 -16.04
N LEU A 197 -6.51 -0.46 -17.00
CA LEU A 197 -6.84 0.11 -18.29
C LEU A 197 -8.18 0.85 -18.23
N PRO A 198 -8.50 1.71 -19.22
CA PRO A 198 -9.78 2.41 -19.31
C PRO A 198 -11.00 1.46 -19.33
N SER A 199 -10.82 0.23 -19.80
CA SER A 199 -11.84 -0.83 -19.78
C SER A 199 -12.13 -1.40 -18.38
N GLY A 200 -11.36 -1.00 -17.37
CA GLY A 200 -11.37 -1.60 -16.04
C GLY A 200 -10.53 -2.89 -15.91
N ALA A 201 -10.03 -3.44 -17.02
CA ALA A 201 -9.14 -4.59 -16.98
C ALA A 201 -7.79 -4.25 -16.33
N VAL A 202 -7.24 -5.19 -15.56
CA VAL A 202 -5.93 -5.06 -14.94
C VAL A 202 -4.96 -5.99 -15.66
N ALA A 203 -3.93 -5.40 -16.26
CA ALA A 203 -2.91 -6.12 -17.02
C ALA A 203 -1.57 -6.13 -16.27
N LYS A 204 -0.86 -7.26 -16.31
CA LYS A 204 0.44 -7.43 -15.66
C LYS A 204 1.57 -6.91 -16.54
N ILE A 205 2.50 -6.18 -15.94
CA ILE A 205 3.78 -5.77 -16.52
C ILE A 205 4.87 -6.42 -15.66
N ALA A 206 5.60 -7.39 -16.23
CA ALA A 206 6.58 -8.18 -15.46
C ALA A 206 7.76 -7.33 -14.96
N LYS A 207 8.16 -6.33 -15.74
CA LYS A 207 9.23 -5.37 -15.37
C LYS A 207 9.02 -4.06 -16.15
N PRO A 208 9.52 -2.92 -15.64
CA PRO A 208 9.50 -1.65 -16.39
C PRO A 208 10.16 -1.81 -17.77
N GLY A 209 9.51 -1.30 -18.80
CA GLY A 209 10.04 -1.36 -20.19
C GLY A 209 9.00 -1.01 -21.22
N ASN A 210 9.42 -0.32 -22.29
CA ASN A 210 8.53 0.14 -23.36
C ASN A 210 7.71 -1.00 -23.98
N LYS A 211 8.39 -2.09 -24.40
CA LYS A 211 7.73 -3.24 -25.02
C LYS A 211 6.70 -3.90 -24.10
N GLN A 212 6.98 -3.92 -22.80
CA GLN A 212 6.08 -4.51 -21.80
C GLN A 212 4.82 -3.66 -21.64
N LEU A 213 4.94 -2.34 -21.62
CA LEU A 213 3.81 -1.43 -21.55
C LEU A 213 2.99 -1.46 -22.84
N GLU A 214 3.64 -1.34 -24.00
CA GLU A 214 2.97 -1.40 -25.31
C GLU A 214 2.14 -2.67 -25.51
N ALA A 215 2.64 -3.81 -25.05
CA ALA A 215 1.96 -5.09 -25.19
C ALA A 215 0.63 -5.19 -24.43
N VAL A 216 0.43 -4.39 -23.38
CA VAL A 216 -0.78 -4.42 -22.55
C VAL A 216 -1.74 -3.28 -22.84
N LEU A 217 -1.28 -2.22 -23.51
CA LEU A 217 -2.11 -1.07 -23.86
C LEU A 217 -3.07 -1.40 -25.04
N PRO A 218 -4.26 -0.79 -25.08
CA PRO A 218 -5.09 -0.77 -26.28
C PRO A 218 -4.29 -0.20 -27.45
N LYS A 219 -4.55 -0.68 -28.67
CA LYS A 219 -3.77 -0.30 -29.87
C LYS A 219 -3.64 1.21 -30.07
N ALA A 220 -4.74 1.96 -29.90
CA ALA A 220 -4.73 3.41 -30.02
C ALA A 220 -3.82 4.08 -28.98
N ASP A 221 -3.84 3.59 -27.75
CA ASP A 221 -3.04 4.14 -26.64
C ASP A 221 -1.57 3.70 -26.75
N ALA A 222 -1.28 2.55 -27.31
CA ALA A 222 0.08 2.13 -27.63
C ALA A 222 0.73 3.05 -28.69
N GLU A 223 -0.02 3.48 -29.72
CA GLU A 223 0.48 4.45 -30.68
C GLU A 223 0.69 5.83 -30.05
N ARG A 224 -0.21 6.27 -29.17
CA ARG A 224 -0.03 7.51 -28.40
C ARG A 224 1.21 7.44 -27.51
N PHE A 225 1.39 6.31 -26.82
CA PHE A 225 2.57 6.10 -25.96
C PHE A 225 3.87 6.18 -26.78
N LYS A 226 3.94 5.55 -27.95
CA LYS A 226 5.11 5.66 -28.84
C LYS A 226 5.42 7.09 -29.24
N ALA A 227 4.38 7.90 -29.49
CA ALA A 227 4.54 9.32 -29.82
C ALA A 227 5.16 10.15 -28.68
N LEU A 228 5.00 9.73 -27.42
CA LEU A 228 5.63 10.38 -26.26
C LEU A 228 7.16 10.23 -26.23
N LYS A 229 7.73 9.26 -26.95
CA LYS A 229 9.18 8.98 -27.01
C LYS A 229 9.83 8.78 -25.64
N ILE A 230 9.09 8.28 -24.66
CA ILE A 230 9.58 7.98 -23.31
C ILE A 230 10.38 6.69 -23.35
N ASN A 231 11.52 6.65 -22.63
CA ASN A 231 12.30 5.46 -22.44
C ASN A 231 12.12 4.95 -20.99
N ILE A 232 11.42 3.84 -20.85
CA ILE A 232 11.12 3.24 -19.54
C ILE A 232 12.23 2.25 -19.16
N ARG A 233 12.97 2.55 -18.10
CA ARG A 233 14.01 1.70 -17.51
C ARG A 233 13.75 1.43 -16.04
N THR A 234 13.08 2.36 -15.35
CA THR A 234 12.84 2.33 -13.92
C THR A 234 11.34 2.34 -13.60
N GLU A 235 10.99 2.06 -12.36
CA GLU A 235 9.63 2.23 -11.82
C GLU A 235 9.15 3.67 -11.98
N GLU A 236 10.02 4.63 -11.74
CA GLU A 236 9.68 6.04 -11.86
C GLU A 236 9.39 6.46 -13.32
N ASP A 237 10.15 5.91 -14.28
CA ASP A 237 9.87 6.15 -15.71
C ASP A 237 8.51 5.56 -16.10
N LEU A 238 8.20 4.34 -15.61
CA LEU A 238 6.90 3.71 -15.86
C LEU A 238 5.76 4.56 -15.26
N ARG A 239 5.93 5.08 -14.04
CA ARG A 239 4.97 5.97 -13.40
C ARG A 239 4.73 7.23 -14.21
N LYS A 240 5.80 7.88 -14.68
CA LYS A 240 5.73 9.09 -15.54
C LYS A 240 5.05 8.79 -16.87
N ALA A 241 5.36 7.65 -17.49
CA ALA A 241 4.75 7.23 -18.75
C ALA A 241 3.22 7.08 -18.62
N ILE A 242 2.76 6.40 -17.57
CA ILE A 242 1.32 6.25 -17.30
C ILE A 242 0.68 7.60 -17.00
N ALA A 243 1.31 8.45 -16.20
CA ALA A 243 0.78 9.79 -15.89
C ALA A 243 0.62 10.66 -17.13
N GLN A 244 1.59 10.62 -18.07
CA GLN A 244 1.50 11.37 -19.32
C GLN A 244 0.45 10.80 -20.28
N LEU A 245 0.32 9.47 -20.35
CA LEU A 245 -0.71 8.83 -21.16
C LEU A 245 -2.12 9.11 -20.62
N ASP A 246 -2.28 9.19 -19.30
CA ASP A 246 -3.56 9.51 -18.65
C ASP A 246 -3.96 11.00 -18.78
N ALA A 247 -3.02 11.88 -19.02
CA ALA A 247 -3.26 13.31 -19.18
C ALA A 247 -3.77 13.69 -20.58
N GLN A 248 -3.72 12.77 -21.55
CA GLN A 248 -4.20 12.93 -22.93
C GLN A 248 -5.64 12.41 -23.09
#